data_6678f329de93977fee47935588d9a6ac
#
_entry.id   6678f329de93977fee47935588d9a6ac
#
_cell.length_a   1.000
_cell.length_b   1.000
_cell.length_c   1.000
_cell.angle_alpha   90.00
_cell.angle_beta   90.00
_cell.angle_gamma   90.00
#
_symmetry.space_group_name_H-M   'P 1'
#
loop_
_entity.id
_entity.type
_entity.pdbx_description
1 polymer ?
#
loop_
_entity_poly.entity_id
_entity_poly.type
_entity_poly.pdbx_seq_one_letter_code
_entity_poly.pdbx_strand_id
1 'polypeptide(L)'
;KGKGEVKAVGPYINVFLPKGETAAQILNTIINQNENYGKTKTLHGKKIMVEFSSPNTNKPLHLGHLRNDAIGESLSRILQFSGADVYKTNIINDRGVHICKSMLAYKLFGNGIDPVKEGIKPDKFVGDMYVQFHKYSKDHPEAEEQAQEMLRKWEAGDPETIKLWKR
;
A
#
# COMPACT_ATOMS: atom_id res chain seq x y z
N LYS A 1 30.41 -3.93 38.63
CA LYS A 1 29.55 -4.07 39.83
C LYS A 1 28.11 -3.93 39.34
N GLY A 2 27.30 -5.03 39.39
CA GLY A 2 25.91 -5.03 38.97
C GLY A 2 25.05 -4.13 39.88
N LYS A 3 24.22 -3.33 39.30
CA LYS A 3 23.30 -2.41 39.99
C LYS A 3 21.99 -3.09 40.38
N GLY A 4 22.03 -4.29 41.00
CA GLY A 4 20.80 -4.97 41.37
C GLY A 4 21.01 -6.02 42.46
N GLU A 5 19.93 -6.37 43.17
CA GLU A 5 19.88 -7.46 44.12
C GLU A 5 19.67 -8.79 43.41
N VAL A 6 20.52 -9.77 43.62
CA VAL A 6 20.42 -11.09 42.99
C VAL A 6 19.74 -12.07 43.94
N LYS A 7 18.67 -12.71 43.52
CA LYS A 7 17.96 -13.75 44.31
C LYS A 7 17.75 -15.02 43.51
N ALA A 8 18.02 -16.16 44.10
CA ALA A 8 17.61 -17.44 43.55
C ALA A 8 16.12 -17.71 43.90
N VAL A 9 15.34 -18.08 42.89
CA VAL A 9 13.93 -18.42 43.05
C VAL A 9 13.67 -19.74 42.28
N GLY A 10 13.69 -20.84 43.01
CA GLY A 10 13.68 -22.17 42.40
C GLY A 10 14.89 -22.38 41.47
N PRO A 11 14.70 -22.79 40.22
CA PRO A 11 15.79 -23.00 39.27
C PRO A 11 16.31 -21.71 38.63
N TYR A 12 15.76 -20.54 38.97
CA TYR A 12 16.04 -19.25 38.32
C TYR A 12 16.89 -18.33 39.17
N ILE A 13 17.77 -17.58 38.53
CA ILE A 13 18.49 -16.46 39.14
C ILE A 13 17.86 -15.17 38.66
N ASN A 14 17.24 -14.43 39.57
CA ASN A 14 16.57 -13.16 39.26
C ASN A 14 17.44 -12.00 39.73
N VAL A 15 17.48 -10.93 38.90
CA VAL A 15 18.14 -9.66 39.23
C VAL A 15 17.07 -8.60 39.43
N PHE A 16 16.98 -8.05 40.63
CA PHE A 16 16.02 -6.99 40.98
C PHE A 16 16.73 -5.65 40.89
N LEU A 17 16.42 -4.89 39.83
CA LEU A 17 16.99 -3.57 39.63
C LEU A 17 16.29 -2.52 40.52
N PRO A 18 17.03 -1.52 41.02
CA PRO A 18 16.44 -0.38 41.75
C PRO A 18 15.56 0.43 40.80
N LYS A 19 14.24 0.34 41.02
CA LYS A 19 13.22 0.89 40.06
C LYS A 19 13.42 2.39 39.81
N GLY A 20 13.67 3.18 40.85
CA GLY A 20 13.83 4.63 40.72
C GLY A 20 15.05 5.03 39.87
N GLU A 21 16.21 4.44 40.15
CA GLU A 21 17.43 4.72 39.38
C GLU A 21 17.34 4.24 37.95
N THR A 22 16.74 3.07 37.72
CA THR A 22 16.55 2.50 36.39
C THR A 22 15.61 3.37 35.57
N ALA A 23 14.48 3.82 36.15
CA ALA A 23 13.55 4.71 35.51
C ALA A 23 14.20 6.07 35.17
N ALA A 24 14.94 6.65 36.09
CA ALA A 24 15.64 7.91 35.87
C ALA A 24 16.68 7.81 34.74
N GLN A 25 17.43 6.71 34.67
CA GLN A 25 18.40 6.46 33.60
C GLN A 25 17.72 6.36 32.25
N ILE A 26 16.62 5.60 32.14
CA ILE A 26 15.85 5.45 30.89
C ILE A 26 15.28 6.79 30.46
N LEU A 27 14.63 7.54 31.36
CA LEU A 27 14.06 8.84 31.05
C LEU A 27 15.13 9.85 30.59
N ASN A 28 16.25 9.92 31.27
CA ASN A 28 17.36 10.79 30.86
C ASN A 28 17.90 10.38 29.47
N THR A 29 17.98 9.09 29.18
CA THR A 29 18.42 8.61 27.87
C THR A 29 17.41 9.01 26.78
N ILE A 30 16.11 8.87 27.04
CA ILE A 30 15.03 9.31 26.13
C ILE A 30 15.14 10.80 25.87
N ILE A 31 15.25 11.62 26.91
CA ILE A 31 15.34 13.08 26.81
C ILE A 31 16.57 13.49 26.00
N ASN A 32 17.72 12.88 26.27
CA ASN A 32 18.99 13.24 25.61
C ASN A 32 19.03 12.77 24.15
N GLN A 33 18.46 11.61 23.82
CA GLN A 33 18.45 11.07 22.48
C GLN A 33 17.27 11.55 21.62
N ASN A 34 16.20 12.02 22.28
CA ASN A 34 15.00 12.53 21.66
C ASN A 34 14.51 11.59 20.54
N GLU A 35 14.37 12.08 19.31
CA GLU A 35 13.91 11.32 18.14
C GLU A 35 14.85 10.16 17.74
N ASN A 36 16.05 10.10 18.29
CA ASN A 36 17.00 9.02 18.02
C ASN A 36 16.96 7.90 19.07
N TYR A 37 16.11 8.01 20.11
CA TYR A 37 15.99 6.97 21.12
C TYR A 37 15.48 5.66 20.51
N GLY A 38 16.21 4.57 20.75
CA GLY A 38 15.92 3.25 20.19
C GLY A 38 16.47 3.01 18.78
N LYS A 39 17.09 4.02 18.13
CA LYS A 39 17.75 3.86 16.84
C LYS A 39 18.93 2.90 16.95
N THR A 40 19.05 1.99 15.99
CA THR A 40 20.12 1.01 15.92
C THR A 40 20.91 1.10 14.61
N LYS A 41 22.02 0.38 14.54
CA LYS A 41 22.82 0.25 13.31
C LYS A 41 22.85 -1.20 12.81
N THR A 42 21.90 -2.04 13.24
CA THR A 42 21.87 -3.47 12.92
C THR A 42 21.76 -3.75 11.41
N LEU A 43 21.14 -2.83 10.68
CA LEU A 43 20.97 -2.90 9.22
C LEU A 43 21.83 -1.90 8.47
N HIS A 44 22.86 -1.32 9.11
CA HIS A 44 23.72 -0.34 8.46
C HIS A 44 24.37 -0.90 7.17
N GLY A 45 24.33 -0.12 6.10
CA GLY A 45 24.82 -0.51 4.77
C GLY A 45 23.91 -1.45 3.99
N LYS A 46 22.75 -1.86 4.55
CA LYS A 46 21.73 -2.61 3.81
C LYS A 46 20.84 -1.66 3.03
N LYS A 47 20.68 -1.92 1.73
CA LYS A 47 19.68 -1.28 0.86
C LYS A 47 18.46 -2.19 0.80
N ILE A 48 17.30 -1.68 1.18
CA ILE A 48 16.06 -2.45 1.25
C ILE A 48 14.97 -1.69 0.48
N MET A 49 14.33 -2.38 -0.45
CA MET A 49 13.17 -1.86 -1.14
C MET A 49 11.90 -2.41 -0.49
N VAL A 50 10.94 -1.53 -0.20
CA VAL A 50 9.63 -1.88 0.33
C VAL A 50 8.59 -1.39 -0.65
N GLU A 51 7.88 -2.34 -1.27
CA GLU A 51 6.78 -2.04 -2.19
C GLU A 51 5.46 -2.09 -1.44
N PHE A 52 4.68 -1.01 -1.55
CA PHE A 52 3.33 -0.92 -0.99
C PHE A 52 2.55 0.20 -1.68
N SER A 53 1.25 0.34 -1.35
CA SER A 53 0.37 1.34 -1.97
C SER A 53 0.23 1.18 -3.49
N SER A 54 -0.07 -0.06 -3.92
CA SER A 54 -0.24 -0.42 -5.34
C SER A 54 -1.68 -0.87 -5.65
N PRO A 55 -2.72 -0.04 -5.39
CA PRO A 55 -4.10 -0.40 -5.71
C PRO A 55 -4.33 -0.38 -7.22
N ASN A 56 -5.37 -1.10 -7.69
CA ASN A 56 -5.86 -0.91 -9.04
C ASN A 56 -6.44 0.50 -9.19
N THR A 57 -6.05 1.22 -10.23
CA THR A 57 -6.39 2.64 -10.41
C THR A 57 -7.86 2.91 -10.71
N ASN A 58 -8.60 1.87 -11.11
CA ASN A 58 -10.02 1.92 -11.50
C ASN A 58 -10.99 1.46 -10.41
N LYS A 59 -10.51 1.26 -9.18
CA LYS A 59 -11.36 0.80 -8.06
C LYS A 59 -11.39 1.85 -6.95
N PRO A 60 -12.53 2.04 -6.29
CA PRO A 60 -12.57 2.86 -5.07
C PRO A 60 -11.68 2.25 -3.99
N LEU A 61 -10.97 3.12 -3.27
CA LEU A 61 -10.16 2.71 -2.13
C LEU A 61 -11.05 2.25 -0.97
N HIS A 62 -10.55 1.30 -0.20
CA HIS A 62 -11.23 0.80 1.00
C HIS A 62 -10.23 0.57 2.15
N LEU A 63 -10.71 0.22 3.33
CA LEU A 63 -9.88 0.03 4.53
C LEU A 63 -8.74 -0.97 4.34
N GLY A 64 -8.90 -1.96 3.44
CA GLY A 64 -7.81 -2.90 3.12
C GLY A 64 -6.61 -2.22 2.46
N HIS A 65 -6.82 -1.22 1.61
CA HIS A 65 -5.75 -0.43 1.02
C HIS A 65 -5.05 0.42 2.08
N LEU A 66 -5.82 1.14 2.90
CA LEU A 66 -5.28 1.95 4.00
C LEU A 66 -4.45 1.11 4.99
N ARG A 67 -4.92 -0.12 5.30
CA ARG A 67 -4.16 -1.06 6.12
C ARG A 67 -2.80 -1.40 5.50
N ASN A 68 -2.76 -1.68 4.20
CA ASN A 68 -1.51 -2.00 3.51
C ASN A 68 -0.55 -0.81 3.50
N ASP A 69 -1.08 0.41 3.30
CA ASP A 69 -0.30 1.64 3.35
C ASP A 69 0.30 1.86 4.74
N ALA A 70 -0.50 1.68 5.80
CA ALA A 70 -0.04 1.79 7.18
C ALA A 70 1.04 0.75 7.53
N ILE A 71 0.88 -0.50 7.07
CA ILE A 71 1.86 -1.57 7.28
C ILE A 71 3.16 -1.25 6.54
N GLY A 72 3.09 -0.88 5.26
CA GLY A 72 4.25 -0.58 4.43
C GLY A 72 5.06 0.61 4.97
N GLU A 73 4.37 1.68 5.36
CA GLU A 73 5.00 2.86 5.96
C GLU A 73 5.63 2.53 7.32
N SER A 74 4.94 1.80 8.19
CA SER A 74 5.46 1.39 9.50
C SER A 74 6.70 0.52 9.37
N LEU A 75 6.66 -0.48 8.47
CA LEU A 75 7.81 -1.34 8.20
C LEU A 75 9.00 -0.52 7.68
N SER A 76 8.75 0.38 6.73
CA SER A 76 9.79 1.26 6.18
C SER A 76 10.47 2.09 7.27
N ARG A 77 9.70 2.68 8.19
CA ARG A 77 10.23 3.44 9.32
C ARG A 77 11.04 2.59 10.28
N ILE A 78 10.57 1.38 10.61
CA ILE A 78 11.30 0.45 11.48
C ILE A 78 12.65 0.07 10.86
N LEU A 79 12.68 -0.25 9.57
CA LEU A 79 13.91 -0.60 8.85
C LEU A 79 14.89 0.59 8.79
N GLN A 80 14.40 1.80 8.52
CA GLN A 80 15.22 3.04 8.57
C GLN A 80 15.78 3.28 9.97
N PHE A 81 14.96 3.09 11.00
CA PHE A 81 15.34 3.25 12.39
C PHE A 81 16.39 2.21 12.82
N SER A 82 16.38 1.04 12.17
CA SER A 82 17.37 -0.01 12.33
C SER A 82 18.68 0.25 11.53
N GLY A 83 18.76 1.36 10.79
CA GLY A 83 19.95 1.78 10.07
C GLY A 83 19.99 1.39 8.60
N ALA A 84 18.93 0.84 8.02
CA ALA A 84 18.85 0.52 6.60
C ALA A 84 18.64 1.78 5.75
N ASP A 85 19.13 1.72 4.51
CA ASP A 85 18.80 2.66 3.43
C ASP A 85 17.55 2.12 2.71
N VAL A 86 16.38 2.72 2.98
CA VAL A 86 15.08 2.19 2.54
C VAL A 86 14.54 2.99 1.36
N TYR A 87 14.23 2.27 0.29
CA TYR A 87 13.57 2.76 -0.91
C TYR A 87 12.11 2.34 -0.88
N LYS A 88 11.19 3.30 -0.76
CA LYS A 88 9.76 3.06 -0.87
C LYS A 88 9.36 3.12 -2.34
N THR A 89 8.65 2.10 -2.81
CA THR A 89 8.21 1.98 -4.19
C THR A 89 6.74 1.58 -4.25
N ASN A 90 6.11 1.86 -5.38
CA ASN A 90 4.78 1.36 -5.70
C ASN A 90 4.66 1.06 -7.20
N ILE A 91 3.71 0.21 -7.54
CA ILE A 91 3.35 -0.10 -8.92
C ILE A 91 2.05 0.62 -9.25
N ILE A 92 2.00 1.30 -10.39
CA ILE A 92 0.77 1.88 -10.91
C ILE A 92 0.06 0.81 -11.74
N ASN A 93 -1.03 0.26 -11.19
CA ASN A 93 -1.82 -0.80 -11.82
C ASN A 93 -2.89 -0.20 -12.76
N ASP A 94 -2.46 0.36 -13.88
CA ASP A 94 -3.30 1.01 -14.89
C ASP A 94 -3.52 0.16 -16.15
N ARG A 95 -3.02 -1.10 -16.17
CA ARG A 95 -3.17 -2.05 -17.27
C ARG A 95 -3.61 -3.42 -16.74
N GLY A 96 -4.55 -4.03 -17.41
CA GLY A 96 -5.05 -5.36 -17.12
C GLY A 96 -6.56 -5.50 -17.31
N VAL A 97 -7.09 -6.72 -17.11
CA VAL A 97 -8.51 -7.01 -17.34
C VAL A 97 -9.46 -6.12 -16.53
N HIS A 98 -9.08 -5.74 -15.32
CA HIS A 98 -9.93 -4.84 -14.51
C HIS A 98 -10.07 -3.45 -15.12
N ILE A 99 -9.02 -2.94 -15.75
CA ILE A 99 -9.08 -1.68 -16.51
C ILE A 99 -9.97 -1.87 -17.74
N CYS A 100 -9.79 -3.00 -18.47
CA CYS A 100 -10.64 -3.33 -19.61
C CYS A 100 -12.14 -3.43 -19.26
N LYS A 101 -12.48 -3.89 -18.05
CA LYS A 101 -13.87 -3.87 -17.56
C LYS A 101 -14.43 -2.45 -17.48
N SER A 102 -13.68 -1.51 -16.92
CA SER A 102 -14.09 -0.09 -16.90
C SER A 102 -14.18 0.51 -18.32
N MET A 103 -13.20 0.18 -19.18
CA MET A 103 -13.18 0.62 -20.59
C MET A 103 -14.39 0.08 -21.37
N LEU A 104 -14.74 -1.20 -21.17
CA LEU A 104 -15.91 -1.81 -21.81
C LEU A 104 -17.21 -1.15 -21.32
N ALA A 105 -17.35 -0.92 -20.02
CA ALA A 105 -18.51 -0.22 -19.47
C ALA A 105 -18.60 1.21 -20.02
N TYR A 106 -17.49 1.91 -20.14
CA TYR A 106 -17.47 3.24 -20.77
C TYR A 106 -17.92 3.18 -22.23
N LYS A 107 -17.47 2.17 -22.98
CA LYS A 107 -17.89 1.99 -24.38
C LYS A 107 -19.40 1.72 -24.51
N LEU A 108 -19.98 0.96 -23.56
CA LEU A 108 -21.40 0.60 -23.56
C LEU A 108 -22.31 1.71 -23.04
N PHE A 109 -21.88 2.41 -22.00
CA PHE A 109 -22.74 3.29 -21.20
C PHE A 109 -22.23 4.73 -21.06
N GLY A 110 -20.97 4.98 -21.39
CA GLY A 110 -20.33 6.29 -21.16
C GLY A 110 -20.75 7.36 -22.15
N ASN A 111 -21.46 7.03 -23.24
CA ASN A 111 -22.02 7.97 -24.23
C ASN A 111 -21.06 9.07 -24.71
N GLY A 112 -19.75 8.77 -24.71
CA GLY A 112 -18.72 9.72 -25.07
C GLY A 112 -18.45 10.82 -24.05
N ILE A 113 -18.98 10.72 -22.82
CA ILE A 113 -18.76 11.68 -21.74
C ILE A 113 -17.26 11.87 -21.50
N ASP A 114 -16.85 13.14 -21.40
CA ASP A 114 -15.53 13.55 -20.91
C ASP A 114 -15.73 14.05 -19.47
N PRO A 115 -15.26 13.29 -18.46
CA PRO A 115 -15.54 13.63 -17.06
C PRO A 115 -15.00 15.02 -16.67
N VAL A 116 -13.88 15.45 -17.25
CA VAL A 116 -13.30 16.77 -16.93
C VAL A 116 -14.22 17.89 -17.42
N LYS A 117 -14.80 17.77 -18.62
CA LYS A 117 -15.73 18.76 -19.15
C LYS A 117 -17.05 18.83 -18.38
N GLU A 118 -17.48 17.70 -17.83
CA GLU A 118 -18.70 17.59 -17.03
C GLU A 118 -18.47 17.91 -15.55
N GLY A 119 -17.25 18.30 -15.16
CA GLY A 119 -16.92 18.59 -13.76
C GLY A 119 -16.92 17.37 -12.84
N ILE A 120 -16.82 16.18 -13.41
CA ILE A 120 -16.76 14.91 -12.67
C ILE A 120 -15.30 14.57 -12.40
N LYS A 121 -15.00 14.11 -11.18
CA LYS A 121 -13.65 13.65 -10.83
C LYS A 121 -13.31 12.39 -11.64
N PRO A 122 -12.24 12.39 -12.49
CA PRO A 122 -11.96 11.30 -13.43
C PRO A 122 -11.81 9.92 -12.78
N ASP A 123 -11.09 9.81 -11.67
CA ASP A 123 -10.91 8.55 -10.94
C ASP A 123 -12.23 7.99 -10.41
N LYS A 124 -13.12 8.87 -9.91
CA LYS A 124 -14.47 8.49 -9.49
C LYS A 124 -15.28 7.98 -10.68
N PHE A 125 -15.23 8.67 -11.80
CA PHE A 125 -15.95 8.28 -13.02
C PHE A 125 -15.53 6.88 -13.49
N VAL A 126 -14.22 6.62 -13.57
CA VAL A 126 -13.69 5.30 -13.96
C VAL A 126 -14.10 4.22 -12.95
N GLY A 127 -14.11 4.53 -11.65
CA GLY A 127 -14.61 3.65 -10.60
C GLY A 127 -16.10 3.33 -10.74
N ASP A 128 -16.91 4.34 -11.07
CA ASP A 128 -18.35 4.16 -11.31
C ASP A 128 -18.59 3.26 -12.53
N MET A 129 -17.80 3.41 -13.61
CA MET A 129 -17.83 2.50 -14.76
C MET A 129 -17.49 1.06 -14.39
N TYR A 130 -16.50 0.84 -13.52
CA TYR A 130 -16.17 -0.48 -13.01
C TYR A 130 -17.34 -1.12 -12.25
N VAL A 131 -18.00 -0.35 -11.38
CA VAL A 131 -19.18 -0.81 -10.65
C VAL A 131 -20.33 -1.12 -11.61
N GLN A 132 -20.52 -0.30 -12.64
CA GLN A 132 -21.54 -0.52 -13.66
C GLN A 132 -21.27 -1.78 -14.49
N PHE A 133 -20.00 -2.06 -14.83
CA PHE A 133 -19.62 -3.32 -15.45
C PHE A 133 -20.08 -4.53 -14.63
N HIS A 134 -19.80 -4.53 -13.32
CA HIS A 134 -20.18 -5.62 -12.44
C HIS A 134 -21.69 -5.83 -12.29
N LYS A 135 -22.47 -4.77 -12.41
CA LYS A 135 -23.94 -4.90 -12.47
C LYS A 135 -24.38 -5.55 -13.78
N TYR A 136 -23.82 -5.08 -14.88
CA TYR A 136 -24.14 -5.55 -16.23
C TYR A 136 -23.74 -7.00 -16.43
N SER A 137 -22.56 -7.41 -16.00
CA SER A 137 -22.03 -8.77 -16.19
C SER A 137 -22.81 -9.86 -15.45
N LYS A 138 -23.68 -9.51 -14.49
CA LYS A 138 -24.56 -10.49 -13.81
C LYS A 138 -25.59 -11.09 -14.76
N ASP A 139 -26.13 -10.25 -15.65
CA ASP A 139 -27.16 -10.64 -16.63
C ASP A 139 -26.54 -10.91 -18.01
N HIS A 140 -25.26 -10.56 -18.19
CA HIS A 140 -24.50 -10.68 -19.43
C HIS A 140 -23.14 -11.33 -19.17
N PRO A 141 -23.09 -12.66 -18.94
CA PRO A 141 -21.83 -13.36 -18.64
C PRO A 141 -20.78 -13.26 -19.75
N GLU A 142 -21.18 -13.04 -20.99
CA GLU A 142 -20.31 -12.79 -22.14
C GLU A 142 -19.45 -11.52 -21.99
N ALA A 143 -19.84 -10.58 -21.13
CA ALA A 143 -19.10 -9.35 -20.88
C ALA A 143 -17.71 -9.60 -20.28
N GLU A 144 -17.56 -10.66 -19.49
CA GLU A 144 -16.26 -11.06 -18.94
C GLU A 144 -15.29 -11.46 -20.05
N GLU A 145 -15.75 -12.28 -21.04
CA GLU A 145 -14.92 -12.66 -22.18
C GLU A 145 -14.63 -11.47 -23.09
N GLN A 146 -15.58 -10.55 -23.26
CA GLN A 146 -15.36 -9.32 -24.03
C GLN A 146 -14.26 -8.44 -23.39
N ALA A 147 -14.21 -8.37 -22.05
CA ALA A 147 -13.14 -7.66 -21.35
C ALA A 147 -11.77 -8.35 -21.52
N GLN A 148 -11.74 -9.69 -21.52
CA GLN A 148 -10.52 -10.46 -21.80
C GLN A 148 -10.05 -10.26 -23.26
N GLU A 149 -10.97 -10.27 -24.21
CA GLU A 149 -10.64 -10.00 -25.62
C GLU A 149 -10.12 -8.57 -25.82
N MET A 150 -10.69 -7.60 -25.10
CA MET A 150 -10.19 -6.22 -25.11
C MET A 150 -8.75 -6.15 -24.56
N LEU A 151 -8.42 -6.94 -23.54
CA LEU A 151 -7.05 -7.02 -23.02
C LEU A 151 -6.10 -7.61 -24.07
N ARG A 152 -6.49 -8.71 -24.75
CA ARG A 152 -5.68 -9.32 -25.81
C ARG A 152 -5.40 -8.32 -26.95
N LYS A 153 -6.44 -7.57 -27.37
CA LYS A 153 -6.30 -6.49 -28.37
C LYS A 153 -5.35 -5.40 -27.90
N TRP A 154 -5.48 -4.97 -26.65
CA TRP A 154 -4.58 -3.98 -26.06
C TRP A 154 -3.13 -4.45 -26.05
N GLU A 155 -2.89 -5.70 -25.65
CA GLU A 155 -1.55 -6.31 -25.63
C GLU A 155 -0.97 -6.50 -27.03
N ALA A 156 -1.83 -6.75 -28.02
CA ALA A 156 -1.45 -6.81 -29.44
C ALA A 156 -1.20 -5.43 -30.07
N GLY A 157 -1.42 -4.32 -29.33
CA GLY A 157 -1.19 -2.99 -29.85
C GLY A 157 -2.35 -2.40 -30.68
N ASP A 158 -3.59 -2.92 -30.53
CA ASP A 158 -4.75 -2.44 -31.25
C ASP A 158 -4.97 -0.93 -31.06
N PRO A 159 -4.95 -0.12 -32.13
CA PRO A 159 -5.00 1.34 -32.03
C PRO A 159 -6.28 1.88 -31.38
N GLU A 160 -7.42 1.23 -31.62
CA GLU A 160 -8.71 1.67 -31.09
C GLU A 160 -8.79 1.41 -29.58
N THR A 161 -8.29 0.25 -29.13
CA THR A 161 -8.23 -0.07 -27.69
C THR A 161 -7.27 0.84 -26.95
N ILE A 162 -6.10 1.11 -27.54
CA ILE A 162 -5.12 2.05 -26.96
C ILE A 162 -5.67 3.47 -26.90
N LYS A 163 -6.40 3.91 -27.94
CA LYS A 163 -7.03 5.23 -27.97
C LYS A 163 -8.12 5.36 -26.90
N LEU A 164 -8.90 4.29 -26.69
CA LEU A 164 -9.91 4.24 -25.64
C LEU A 164 -9.27 4.34 -24.24
N TRP A 165 -8.18 3.62 -24.01
CA TRP A 165 -7.43 3.67 -22.74
C TRP A 165 -6.83 5.04 -22.46
N LYS A 166 -6.30 5.73 -23.48
CA LYS A 166 -5.69 7.06 -23.35
C LYS A 166 -6.70 8.20 -23.15
N ARG A 167 -7.97 7.92 -23.33
CA ARG A 167 -9.05 8.88 -23.16
C ARG A 167 -9.44 9.08 -21.71
#